data_3997fa5d6c6e48ac33ac05214cf4ebba
#
_entry.id   3997fa5d6c6e48ac33ac05214cf4ebba
#
_cell.length_a   1.000
_cell.length_b   1.000
_cell.length_c   1.000
_cell.angle_alpha   90.00
_cell.angle_beta   90.00
_cell.angle_gamma   90.00
#
_symmetry.space_group_name_H-M   'P 1'
#
loop_
_entity.id
_entity.type
_entity.pdbx_description
1 polymer ?
#
loop_
_entity_poly.entity_id
_entity_poly.type
_entity_poly.pdbx_seq_one_letter_code
_entity_poly.pdbx_strand_id
1 'polypeptide(L)'
;MSEMGRRWECGNIAILEEHAATESLVRAISRCSESIPVPPGAPTCLLAAAEGEDHTLGLTLGELVLRGAGWQGRWAGRVTPTSEVSALMDSRSVNLVAVAALESAVDLGSLERQARQLIEAAHRTGVRVVLAGIGPWPELGADASGLAWRVRSFEDFDKLLATLRINGRSVLER
;
A
#
# COMPACT_ATOMS: atom_id res chain seq x y z
N MET A 1 9.97 -17.48 -3.70
CA MET A 1 10.58 -16.91 -4.93
C MET A 1 9.77 -17.37 -6.14
N SER A 2 9.48 -16.45 -7.08
CA SER A 2 8.80 -16.79 -8.33
C SER A 2 9.74 -17.56 -9.27
N GLU A 3 9.18 -18.32 -10.23
CA GLU A 3 9.97 -19.02 -11.27
C GLU A 3 10.84 -18.04 -12.06
N MET A 4 10.33 -16.85 -12.32
CA MET A 4 11.04 -15.78 -13.03
C MET A 4 12.25 -15.25 -12.24
N GLY A 5 12.10 -15.07 -10.91
CA GLY A 5 13.22 -14.70 -10.05
C GLY A 5 14.32 -15.75 -10.00
N ARG A 6 13.96 -17.05 -9.93
CA ARG A 6 14.94 -18.14 -9.99
C ARG A 6 15.70 -18.17 -11.33
N ARG A 7 15.01 -17.96 -12.46
CA ARG A 7 15.63 -17.94 -13.79
C ARG A 7 16.56 -16.75 -13.97
N TRP A 8 16.24 -15.62 -13.36
CA TRP A 8 17.10 -14.44 -13.32
C TRP A 8 18.39 -14.72 -12.51
N GLU A 9 18.27 -15.25 -11.29
CA GLU A 9 19.43 -15.64 -10.45
C GLU A 9 20.35 -16.67 -11.13
N CYS A 10 19.79 -17.53 -11.97
CA CYS A 10 20.56 -18.49 -12.78
C CYS A 10 21.10 -17.90 -14.10
N GLY A 11 20.90 -16.60 -14.39
CA GLY A 11 21.33 -15.96 -15.63
C GLY A 11 20.58 -16.40 -16.88
N ASN A 12 19.43 -17.03 -16.72
CA ASN A 12 18.62 -17.59 -17.82
C ASN A 12 17.58 -16.63 -18.40
N ILE A 13 17.47 -15.42 -17.86
CA ILE A 13 16.62 -14.34 -18.36
C ILE A 13 17.42 -13.04 -18.32
N ALA A 14 17.42 -12.29 -19.41
CA ALA A 14 18.02 -10.97 -19.42
C ALA A 14 17.20 -9.98 -18.56
N ILE A 15 17.87 -9.03 -17.91
CA ILE A 15 17.22 -7.97 -17.10
C ILE A 15 16.10 -7.27 -17.90
N LEU A 16 16.34 -7.01 -19.18
CA LEU A 16 15.36 -6.39 -20.08
C LEU A 16 14.08 -7.25 -20.23
N GLU A 17 14.22 -8.57 -20.32
CA GLU A 17 13.09 -9.49 -20.47
C GLU A 17 12.25 -9.54 -19.18
N GLU A 18 12.90 -9.54 -18.03
CA GLU A 18 12.25 -9.49 -16.71
C GLU A 18 11.48 -8.15 -16.54
N HIS A 19 12.11 -7.02 -16.86
CA HIS A 19 11.47 -5.70 -16.79
C HIS A 19 10.27 -5.62 -17.76
N ALA A 20 10.42 -6.08 -19.00
CA ALA A 20 9.35 -6.06 -19.98
C ALA A 20 8.16 -6.96 -19.58
N ALA A 21 8.43 -8.10 -18.96
CA ALA A 21 7.41 -8.99 -18.44
C ALA A 21 6.68 -8.36 -17.25
N THR A 22 7.41 -7.77 -16.30
CA THR A 22 6.85 -7.08 -15.13
C THR A 22 5.97 -5.90 -15.56
N GLU A 23 6.43 -5.05 -16.48
CA GLU A 23 5.64 -3.94 -17.01
C GLU A 23 4.38 -4.41 -17.76
N SER A 24 4.46 -5.53 -18.48
CA SER A 24 3.31 -6.12 -19.17
C SER A 24 2.27 -6.63 -18.16
N LEU A 25 2.73 -7.25 -17.06
CA LEU A 25 1.89 -7.72 -15.97
C LEU A 25 1.22 -6.55 -15.24
N VAL A 26 1.98 -5.50 -14.90
CA VAL A 26 1.45 -4.27 -14.28
C VAL A 26 0.32 -3.69 -15.14
N ARG A 27 0.53 -3.55 -16.46
CA ARG A 27 -0.51 -3.05 -17.37
C ARG A 27 -1.74 -3.94 -17.41
N ALA A 28 -1.57 -5.27 -17.42
CA ALA A 28 -2.69 -6.21 -17.43
C ALA A 28 -3.50 -6.12 -16.14
N ILE A 29 -2.85 -6.09 -14.99
CA ILE A 29 -3.50 -5.95 -13.67
C ILE A 29 -4.22 -4.60 -13.56
N SER A 30 -3.60 -3.50 -14.02
CA SER A 30 -4.23 -2.17 -14.02
C SER A 30 -5.55 -2.16 -14.81
N ARG A 31 -5.57 -2.77 -16.01
CA ARG A 31 -6.81 -2.89 -16.80
C ARG A 31 -7.87 -3.73 -16.08
N CYS A 32 -7.48 -4.83 -15.45
CA CYS A 32 -8.40 -5.63 -14.63
C CYS A 32 -8.96 -4.80 -13.47
N SER A 33 -8.10 -4.05 -12.78
CA SER A 33 -8.48 -3.15 -11.69
C SER A 33 -9.48 -2.08 -12.16
N GLU A 34 -9.19 -1.40 -13.26
CA GLU A 34 -10.05 -0.37 -13.85
C GLU A 34 -11.44 -0.89 -14.26
N SER A 35 -11.55 -2.17 -14.61
CA SER A 35 -12.83 -2.80 -14.97
C SER A 35 -13.74 -3.05 -13.75
N ILE A 36 -13.22 -3.00 -12.53
CA ILE A 36 -14.01 -3.16 -11.30
C ILE A 36 -14.65 -1.82 -10.93
N PRO A 37 -15.99 -1.73 -10.94
CA PRO A 37 -16.66 -0.48 -10.61
C PRO A 37 -16.49 -0.14 -9.12
N VAL A 38 -16.18 1.11 -8.84
CA VAL A 38 -16.11 1.64 -7.47
C VAL A 38 -17.40 2.40 -7.17
N PRO A 39 -18.12 2.10 -6.08
CA PRO A 39 -19.35 2.77 -5.72
C PRO A 39 -19.15 4.29 -5.52
N PRO A 40 -20.13 5.13 -5.89
CA PRO A 40 -20.11 6.54 -5.51
C PRO A 40 -19.96 6.70 -3.99
N GLY A 41 -19.09 7.62 -3.56
CA GLY A 41 -18.83 7.84 -2.15
C GLY A 41 -17.99 6.74 -1.46
N ALA A 42 -17.36 5.85 -2.23
CA ALA A 42 -16.44 4.86 -1.69
C ALA A 42 -15.31 5.52 -0.88
N PRO A 43 -14.86 4.88 0.21
CA PRO A 43 -13.71 5.37 0.95
C PRO A 43 -12.45 5.32 0.07
N THR A 44 -11.57 6.30 0.26
CA THR A 44 -10.35 6.46 -0.54
C THR A 44 -9.13 5.97 0.23
N CYS A 45 -8.31 5.14 -0.42
CA CYS A 45 -6.99 4.74 0.06
C CYS A 45 -5.90 5.34 -0.83
N LEU A 46 -4.93 6.04 -0.22
CA LEU A 46 -3.69 6.41 -0.88
C LEU A 46 -2.75 5.20 -0.89
N LEU A 47 -2.23 4.86 -2.07
CA LEU A 47 -1.21 3.84 -2.27
C LEU A 47 0.13 4.52 -2.52
N ALA A 48 1.12 4.24 -1.70
CA ALA A 48 2.47 4.77 -1.83
C ALA A 48 3.53 3.66 -1.68
N ALA A 49 4.65 3.81 -2.36
CA ALA A 49 5.87 3.07 -2.05
C ALA A 49 6.61 3.76 -0.90
N ALA A 50 7.30 2.98 -0.06
CA ALA A 50 8.24 3.54 0.91
C ALA A 50 9.35 4.33 0.19
N GLU A 51 9.92 5.31 0.87
CA GLU A 51 11.07 6.04 0.31
C GLU A 51 12.22 5.08 0.01
N GLY A 52 12.73 5.13 -1.22
CA GLY A 52 13.75 4.21 -1.71
C GLY A 52 13.21 2.90 -2.31
N GLU A 53 11.90 2.71 -2.36
CA GLU A 53 11.24 1.57 -2.98
C GLU A 53 10.73 1.91 -4.39
N ASP A 54 11.25 1.20 -5.38
CA ASP A 54 10.90 1.42 -6.79
C ASP A 54 9.90 0.38 -7.35
N HIS A 55 9.64 -0.70 -6.61
CA HIS A 55 8.78 -1.79 -7.07
C HIS A 55 7.29 -1.42 -6.93
N THR A 56 6.60 -1.36 -8.05
CA THR A 56 5.19 -0.96 -8.11
C THR A 56 4.20 -2.11 -8.30
N LEU A 57 4.66 -3.31 -8.65
CA LEU A 57 3.77 -4.46 -8.87
C LEU A 57 2.90 -4.78 -7.65
N GLY A 58 3.50 -4.73 -6.45
CA GLY A 58 2.76 -4.94 -5.19
C GLY A 58 1.65 -3.89 -4.97
N LEU A 59 1.91 -2.63 -5.32
CA LEU A 59 0.91 -1.57 -5.24
C LEU A 59 -0.21 -1.75 -6.27
N THR A 60 0.12 -2.19 -7.49
CA THR A 60 -0.88 -2.48 -8.54
C THR A 60 -1.82 -3.61 -8.12
N LEU A 61 -1.28 -4.67 -7.51
CA LEU A 61 -2.08 -5.74 -6.92
C LEU A 61 -2.90 -5.24 -5.71
N GLY A 62 -2.31 -4.37 -4.89
CA GLY A 62 -3.01 -3.71 -3.79
C GLY A 62 -4.21 -2.89 -4.26
N GLU A 63 -4.10 -2.19 -5.39
CA GLU A 63 -5.23 -1.47 -5.98
C GLU A 63 -6.34 -2.42 -6.45
N LEU A 64 -5.99 -3.55 -7.05
CA LEU A 64 -6.97 -4.56 -7.44
C LEU A 64 -7.77 -5.07 -6.23
N VAL A 65 -7.09 -5.36 -5.11
CA VAL A 65 -7.72 -5.77 -3.84
C VAL A 65 -8.60 -4.64 -3.29
N LEU A 66 -8.13 -3.40 -3.30
CA LEU A 66 -8.92 -2.23 -2.86
C LEU A 66 -10.24 -2.12 -3.63
N ARG A 67 -10.17 -2.17 -4.96
CA ARG A 67 -11.39 -2.06 -5.80
C ARG A 67 -12.32 -3.25 -5.58
N GLY A 68 -11.80 -4.46 -5.45
CA GLY A 68 -12.58 -5.65 -5.07
C GLY A 68 -13.31 -5.48 -3.75
N ALA A 69 -12.69 -4.83 -2.77
CA ALA A 69 -13.29 -4.49 -1.48
C ALA A 69 -14.19 -3.24 -1.53
N GLY A 70 -14.37 -2.60 -2.71
CA GLY A 70 -15.21 -1.42 -2.92
C GLY A 70 -14.61 -0.13 -2.40
N TRP A 71 -13.28 0.00 -2.44
CA TRP A 71 -12.52 1.21 -2.11
C TRP A 71 -12.04 1.92 -3.37
N GLN A 72 -11.87 3.22 -3.29
CA GLN A 72 -11.20 4.01 -4.33
C GLN A 72 -9.69 4.04 -4.05
N GLY A 73 -8.88 3.52 -4.99
CA GLY A 73 -7.42 3.67 -4.96
C GLY A 73 -6.99 5.05 -5.50
N ARG A 74 -6.01 5.68 -4.86
CA ARG A 74 -5.26 6.83 -5.37
C ARG A 74 -3.77 6.52 -5.26
N TRP A 75 -3.02 6.80 -6.30
CA TRP A 75 -1.57 6.62 -6.31
C TRP A 75 -0.86 7.90 -5.90
N ALA A 76 0.11 7.78 -4.98
CA ALA A 76 1.00 8.88 -4.61
C ALA A 76 2.09 9.15 -5.68
N GLY A 77 2.25 8.22 -6.62
CA GLY A 77 3.37 8.26 -7.57
C GLY A 77 4.59 7.48 -7.06
N ARG A 78 5.66 7.49 -7.86
CA ARG A 78 6.95 6.92 -7.49
C ARG A 78 7.75 7.91 -6.66
N VAL A 79 8.53 7.41 -5.72
CA VAL A 79 9.47 8.23 -4.92
C VAL A 79 8.79 9.42 -4.22
N THR A 80 7.60 9.19 -3.67
CA THR A 80 6.90 10.25 -2.92
C THR A 80 7.48 10.32 -1.50
N PRO A 81 7.99 11.49 -1.07
CA PRO A 81 8.47 11.65 0.29
C PRO A 81 7.38 11.39 1.33
N THR A 82 7.73 10.77 2.44
CA THR A 82 6.79 10.49 3.54
C THR A 82 6.19 11.78 4.12
N SER A 83 6.93 12.89 4.07
CA SER A 83 6.42 14.21 4.45
C SER A 83 5.24 14.67 3.61
N GLU A 84 5.25 14.41 2.29
CA GLU A 84 4.14 14.74 1.39
C GLU A 84 2.92 13.85 1.65
N VAL A 85 3.16 12.56 1.94
CA VAL A 85 2.10 11.63 2.36
C VAL A 85 1.46 12.12 3.65
N SER A 86 2.26 12.52 4.63
CA SER A 86 1.79 13.06 5.91
C SER A 86 1.00 14.36 5.74
N ALA A 87 1.47 15.26 4.86
CA ALA A 87 0.77 16.51 4.53
C ALA A 87 -0.60 16.24 3.86
N LEU A 88 -0.68 15.23 2.99
CA LEU A 88 -1.95 14.81 2.41
C LEU A 88 -2.92 14.28 3.49
N MET A 89 -2.41 13.55 4.49
CA MET A 89 -3.24 13.10 5.62
C MET A 89 -3.84 14.28 6.38
N ASP A 90 -3.13 15.39 6.53
CA ASP A 90 -3.63 16.60 7.19
C ASP A 90 -4.86 17.19 6.46
N SER A 91 -4.96 17.06 5.15
CA SER A 91 -6.14 17.46 4.37
C SER A 91 -7.38 16.60 4.60
N ARG A 92 -7.22 15.43 5.22
CA ARG A 92 -8.28 14.41 5.42
C ARG A 92 -9.01 14.01 4.13
N SER A 93 -8.36 14.17 2.99
CA SER A 93 -8.92 13.81 1.67
C SER A 93 -8.87 12.33 1.37
N VAL A 94 -8.26 11.54 2.26
CA VAL A 94 -8.18 10.07 2.20
C VAL A 94 -8.58 9.46 3.54
N ASN A 95 -9.11 8.24 3.50
CA ASN A 95 -9.55 7.50 4.69
C ASN A 95 -8.49 6.53 5.21
N LEU A 96 -7.60 6.12 4.30
CA LEU A 96 -6.54 5.16 4.55
C LEU A 96 -5.30 5.54 3.75
N VAL A 97 -4.13 5.30 4.30
CA VAL A 97 -2.83 5.35 3.60
C VAL A 97 -2.20 3.98 3.70
N ALA A 98 -1.85 3.36 2.58
CA ALA A 98 -1.09 2.12 2.52
C ALA A 98 0.28 2.37 1.91
N VAL A 99 1.33 2.16 2.69
CA VAL A 99 2.73 2.33 2.26
C VAL A 99 3.39 0.97 2.19
N ALA A 100 3.87 0.60 1.00
CA ALA A 100 4.46 -0.71 0.74
C ALA A 100 5.99 -0.65 0.67
N ALA A 101 6.65 -1.66 1.26
CA ALA A 101 8.08 -1.91 1.14
C ALA A 101 8.37 -3.40 0.92
N LEU A 102 9.41 -3.70 0.12
CA LEU A 102 9.97 -5.02 -0.06
C LEU A 102 11.25 -5.20 0.77
N GLU A 103 11.64 -6.43 1.01
CA GLU A 103 12.74 -6.79 1.92
C GLU A 103 14.12 -6.26 1.48
N SER A 104 14.34 -6.12 0.17
CA SER A 104 15.66 -5.83 -0.40
C SER A 104 15.95 -4.35 -0.69
N ALA A 105 14.96 -3.47 -0.60
CA ALA A 105 15.06 -2.15 -1.22
C ALA A 105 15.33 -0.99 -0.24
N VAL A 106 15.04 -1.13 1.05
CA VAL A 106 15.05 0.02 1.97
C VAL A 106 15.81 -0.28 3.27
N ASP A 107 16.63 0.68 3.69
CA ASP A 107 17.33 0.65 4.98
C ASP A 107 16.36 0.63 6.16
N LEU A 108 16.64 -0.24 7.16
CA LEU A 108 15.85 -0.39 8.38
C LEU A 108 15.58 0.94 9.09
N GLY A 109 16.63 1.75 9.29
CA GLY A 109 16.50 3.04 9.95
C GLY A 109 15.63 4.02 9.17
N SER A 110 15.58 3.90 7.84
CA SER A 110 14.67 4.68 7.00
C SER A 110 13.22 4.26 7.22
N LEU A 111 12.93 2.95 7.20
CA LEU A 111 11.56 2.45 7.45
C LEU A 111 11.05 2.79 8.85
N GLU A 112 11.90 2.74 9.86
CA GLU A 112 11.53 3.15 11.22
C GLU A 112 11.15 4.63 11.29
N ARG A 113 11.92 5.53 10.63
CA ARG A 113 11.58 6.96 10.56
C ARG A 113 10.27 7.20 9.83
N GLN A 114 10.08 6.55 8.68
CA GLN A 114 8.86 6.66 7.88
C GLN A 114 7.64 6.16 8.66
N ALA A 115 7.73 4.99 9.29
CA ALA A 115 6.65 4.43 10.11
C ALA A 115 6.27 5.38 11.25
N ARG A 116 7.24 5.92 11.97
CA ARG A 116 7.00 6.88 13.06
C ARG A 116 6.27 8.12 12.55
N GLN A 117 6.74 8.74 11.47
CA GLN A 117 6.13 9.92 10.87
C GLN A 117 4.68 9.66 10.42
N LEU A 118 4.41 8.51 9.82
CA LEU A 118 3.07 8.12 9.39
C LEU A 118 2.14 7.87 10.58
N ILE A 119 2.61 7.22 11.64
CA ILE A 119 1.84 6.96 12.87
C ILE A 119 1.54 8.27 13.59
N GLU A 120 2.50 9.19 13.69
CA GLU A 120 2.28 10.54 14.25
C GLU A 120 1.23 11.31 13.44
N ALA A 121 1.26 11.22 12.10
CA ALA A 121 0.23 11.80 11.26
C ALA A 121 -1.14 11.13 11.46
N ALA A 122 -1.19 9.81 11.64
CA ALA A 122 -2.43 9.10 11.94
C ALA A 122 -3.06 9.57 13.28
N HIS A 123 -2.25 9.73 14.32
CA HIS A 123 -2.72 10.27 15.60
C HIS A 123 -3.28 11.69 15.48
N ARG A 124 -2.60 12.55 14.70
CA ARG A 124 -3.00 13.95 14.52
C ARG A 124 -4.28 14.10 13.69
N THR A 125 -4.46 13.26 12.68
CA THR A 125 -5.51 13.42 11.66
C THR A 125 -6.70 12.47 11.81
N GLY A 126 -6.49 11.31 12.44
CA GLY A 126 -7.42 10.17 12.46
C GLY A 126 -7.43 9.36 11.15
N VAL A 127 -6.61 9.72 10.15
CA VAL A 127 -6.43 8.92 8.93
C VAL A 127 -5.66 7.65 9.27
N ARG A 128 -6.16 6.50 8.83
CA ARG A 128 -5.57 5.20 9.14
C ARG A 128 -4.37 4.90 8.25
N VAL A 129 -3.45 4.06 8.75
CA VAL A 129 -2.21 3.70 8.06
C VAL A 129 -2.04 2.19 7.97
N VAL A 130 -1.59 1.71 6.82
CA VAL A 130 -1.14 0.33 6.62
C VAL A 130 0.32 0.34 6.19
N LEU A 131 1.17 -0.32 6.96
CA LEU A 131 2.53 -0.64 6.60
C LEU A 131 2.53 -2.01 5.91
N ALA A 132 2.60 -2.00 4.58
CA ALA A 132 2.36 -3.16 3.74
C ALA A 132 3.65 -3.80 3.19
N GLY A 133 3.54 -5.05 2.75
CA GLY A 133 4.62 -5.78 2.10
C GLY A 133 5.50 -6.58 3.08
N ILE A 134 6.51 -7.23 2.55
CA ILE A 134 7.44 -8.08 3.32
C ILE A 134 8.66 -7.32 3.86
N GLY A 135 8.79 -6.05 3.50
CA GLY A 135 9.88 -5.20 3.98
C GLY A 135 9.96 -5.15 5.50
N PRO A 136 11.13 -4.84 6.07
CA PRO A 136 11.38 -4.90 7.51
C PRO A 136 10.81 -3.68 8.26
N TRP A 137 9.52 -3.42 8.09
CA TRP A 137 8.82 -2.42 8.88
C TRP A 137 8.93 -2.74 10.38
N PRO A 138 9.01 -1.74 11.26
CA PRO A 138 9.04 -1.96 12.70
C PRO A 138 7.74 -2.63 13.20
N GLU A 139 7.84 -3.30 14.34
CA GLU A 139 6.66 -3.76 15.06
C GLU A 139 5.87 -2.57 15.60
N LEU A 140 4.54 -2.66 15.49
CA LEU A 140 3.66 -1.59 15.92
C LEU A 140 3.44 -1.67 17.43
N GLY A 141 3.68 -0.58 18.13
CA GLY A 141 3.37 -0.43 19.55
C GLY A 141 1.87 -0.35 19.85
N ALA A 142 1.52 -0.45 21.12
CA ALA A 142 0.12 -0.36 21.57
C ALA A 142 -0.53 1.01 21.26
N ASP A 143 0.26 2.05 21.14
CA ASP A 143 -0.14 3.40 20.77
C ASP A 143 -0.68 3.48 19.33
N ALA A 144 -0.25 2.59 18.44
CA ALA A 144 -0.75 2.52 17.07
C ALA A 144 -2.09 1.77 16.94
N SER A 145 -2.63 1.21 18.03
CA SER A 145 -3.84 0.37 18.01
C SER A 145 -5.06 1.12 17.45
N GLY A 146 -5.69 0.53 16.44
CA GLY A 146 -6.85 1.11 15.77
C GLY A 146 -6.54 2.19 14.73
N LEU A 147 -5.27 2.64 14.62
CA LEU A 147 -4.83 3.66 13.67
C LEU A 147 -3.82 3.14 12.65
N ALA A 148 -3.00 2.14 13.01
CA ALA A 148 -2.04 1.56 12.10
C ALA A 148 -2.04 0.02 12.16
N TRP A 149 -1.78 -0.60 11.02
CA TRP A 149 -1.70 -2.06 10.86
C TRP A 149 -0.47 -2.45 10.06
N ARG A 150 0.08 -3.61 10.41
CA ARG A 150 1.10 -4.30 9.63
C ARG A 150 0.43 -5.38 8.78
N VAL A 151 0.61 -5.32 7.47
CA VAL A 151 0.01 -6.26 6.51
C VAL A 151 1.11 -6.88 5.65
N ARG A 152 1.20 -8.21 5.64
CA ARG A 152 2.24 -8.95 4.91
C ARG A 152 1.73 -9.71 3.70
N SER A 153 0.41 -9.84 3.56
CA SER A 153 -0.23 -10.53 2.43
C SER A 153 -1.43 -9.75 1.89
N PHE A 154 -1.81 -10.01 0.66
CA PHE A 154 -3.03 -9.44 0.08
C PHE A 154 -4.30 -9.97 0.74
N GLU A 155 -4.27 -11.20 1.27
CA GLU A 155 -5.38 -11.77 2.03
C GLU A 155 -5.61 -11.01 3.34
N ASP A 156 -4.54 -10.68 4.07
CA ASP A 156 -4.64 -9.87 5.29
C ASP A 156 -5.11 -8.46 4.98
N PHE A 157 -4.69 -7.91 3.85
CA PHE A 157 -5.14 -6.59 3.40
C PHE A 157 -6.64 -6.59 3.10
N ASP A 158 -7.14 -7.58 2.37
CA ASP A 158 -8.57 -7.72 2.07
C ASP A 158 -9.42 -7.85 3.34
N LYS A 159 -9.00 -8.70 4.29
CA LYS A 159 -9.65 -8.84 5.60
C LYS A 159 -9.70 -7.53 6.39
N LEU A 160 -8.61 -6.78 6.37
CA LEU A 160 -8.53 -5.48 7.02
C LEU A 160 -9.50 -4.48 6.38
N LEU A 161 -9.53 -4.39 5.05
CA LEU A 161 -10.42 -3.50 4.31
C LEU A 161 -11.90 -3.78 4.61
N ALA A 162 -12.28 -5.05 4.68
CA ALA A 162 -13.63 -5.46 5.07
C ALA A 162 -13.99 -4.96 6.48
N THR A 163 -13.08 -5.11 7.44
CA THR A 163 -13.26 -4.65 8.82
C THR A 163 -13.40 -3.12 8.90
N LEU A 164 -12.56 -2.38 8.18
CA LEU A 164 -12.57 -0.92 8.17
C LEU A 164 -13.84 -0.35 7.53
N ARG A 165 -14.40 -1.04 6.53
CA ARG A 165 -15.62 -0.64 5.84
C ARG A 165 -16.86 -0.77 6.72
N ILE A 166 -16.96 -1.82 7.53
CA ILE A 166 -18.05 -2.03 8.48
C ILE A 166 -18.07 -0.91 9.51
N ASN A 167 -16.92 -0.58 10.09
CA ASN A 167 -16.78 0.47 11.10
C ASN A 167 -17.06 1.88 10.55
N GLY A 168 -16.82 2.13 9.26
CA GLY A 168 -17.11 3.42 8.60
C GLY A 168 -18.61 3.69 8.40
N ARG A 169 -19.42 2.65 8.20
CA ARG A 169 -20.88 2.81 8.06
C ARG A 169 -21.57 3.19 9.38
N SER A 170 -21.07 2.72 10.51
CA SER A 170 -21.68 3.02 11.82
C SER A 170 -21.46 4.46 12.29
N VAL A 171 -20.57 5.22 11.67
CA VAL A 171 -20.25 6.62 12.03
C VAL A 171 -21.10 7.62 11.23
N LEU A 172 -21.63 7.21 10.06
CA LEU A 172 -22.46 8.07 9.20
C LEU A 172 -23.97 7.98 9.52
N GLU A 173 -24.37 7.07 10.40
CA GLU A 173 -25.78 6.88 10.83
C GLU A 173 -26.08 7.47 12.23
N ARG A 174 -25.22 8.34 12.76
CA ARG A 174 -25.50 9.02 14.04
C ARG A 174 -25.58 10.53 13.88
#